data_99fc0d3f9137cd15edf1920cf0080b21
#
_entry.id   99fc0d3f9137cd15edf1920cf0080b21
#
_cell.length_a   1.000
_cell.length_b   1.000
_cell.length_c   1.000
_cell.angle_alpha   90.00
_cell.angle_beta   90.00
_cell.angle_gamma   90.00
#
_symmetry.space_group_name_H-M   'P 1'
#
loop_
_entity.id
_entity.type
_entity.pdbx_description
1 polymer ?
#
loop_
_entity_poly.entity_id
_entity_poly.type
_entity_poly.pdbx_seq_one_letter_code
_entity_poly.pdbx_strand_id
1 'polypeptide(L)'
;MYKRQPLTFLLAVLLIGGRQLGLAILMHDAAHRLLFKNARLNDWIGFYLCGSPVGASLALYRPYHLQHHRHTQQKDDPDWILSAPFPISQKSFRRKMLRDFFGVTAYQRRLEGFRYNMGEGTTAQRWARLWRVDGHFLVANGLLFLLLWGVGHPELFFSLWLLPLMTWYQVISRIRNIAEHAVVPDNDDPLRNTRTTLTNLAMRAILAPYWVNYHLEHHLLVATPCWKLPAAHRLLCARGLRDRMEVVQGYRAVLRQAISNPHDGPHRGRERKVSMI
;
A
#
# COMPACT_ATOMS: atom_id res chain seq x y z
N MET A 1 -29.34 5.57 23.83
CA MET A 1 -28.22 6.18 23.10
C MET A 1 -27.06 5.22 22.80
N TYR A 2 -26.82 4.15 23.54
CA TYR A 2 -25.65 3.27 23.42
C TYR A 2 -25.64 2.27 22.23
N LYS A 3 -26.77 1.98 21.56
CA LYS A 3 -26.86 0.94 20.52
C LYS A 3 -26.19 1.31 19.17
N ARG A 4 -25.85 2.58 18.92
CA ARG A 4 -25.21 3.03 17.66
C ARG A 4 -23.68 3.13 17.73
N GLN A 5 -23.10 3.10 18.92
CA GLN A 5 -21.65 3.26 19.12
C GLN A 5 -20.79 2.20 18.42
N PRO A 6 -21.13 0.89 18.44
CA PRO A 6 -20.33 -0.12 17.76
C PRO A 6 -20.24 0.09 16.23
N LEU A 7 -21.36 0.51 15.61
CA LEU A 7 -21.40 0.75 14.16
C LEU A 7 -20.59 2.01 13.77
N THR A 8 -20.74 3.09 14.56
CA THR A 8 -19.96 4.32 14.30
C THR A 8 -18.48 4.12 14.56
N PHE A 9 -18.12 3.32 15.56
CA PHE A 9 -16.74 2.93 15.82
C PHE A 9 -16.14 2.11 14.65
N LEU A 10 -16.87 1.10 14.19
CA LEU A 10 -16.44 0.30 13.04
C LEU A 10 -16.24 1.18 11.79
N LEU A 11 -17.20 2.06 11.51
CA LEU A 11 -17.09 2.99 10.39
C LEU A 11 -15.87 3.91 10.54
N ALA A 12 -15.60 4.40 11.75
CA ALA A 12 -14.42 5.23 12.04
C ALA A 12 -13.12 4.45 11.77
N VAL A 13 -13.01 3.19 12.22
CA VAL A 13 -11.85 2.33 11.96
C VAL A 13 -11.62 2.14 10.47
N LEU A 14 -12.69 1.86 9.69
CA LEU A 14 -12.61 1.67 8.25
C LEU A 14 -12.15 2.97 7.53
N LEU A 15 -12.74 4.11 7.90
CA LEU A 15 -12.41 5.40 7.30
C LEU A 15 -10.99 5.85 7.67
N ILE A 16 -10.61 5.75 8.95
CA ILE A 16 -9.29 6.17 9.42
C ILE A 16 -8.20 5.29 8.80
N GLY A 17 -8.36 3.96 8.78
CA GLY A 17 -7.41 3.08 8.10
C GLY A 17 -7.30 3.37 6.60
N GLY A 18 -8.43 3.71 5.94
CA GLY A 18 -8.41 4.21 4.57
C GLY A 18 -7.64 5.53 4.42
N ARG A 19 -7.73 6.44 5.40
CA ARG A 19 -6.95 7.71 5.38
C ARG A 19 -5.47 7.47 5.70
N GLN A 20 -5.14 6.51 6.57
CA GLN A 20 -3.76 6.08 6.80
C GLN A 20 -3.13 5.53 5.51
N LEU A 21 -3.86 4.73 4.73
CA LEU A 21 -3.42 4.35 3.38
C LEU A 21 -3.29 5.60 2.48
N GLY A 22 -4.19 6.57 2.62
CA GLY A 22 -4.09 7.85 1.91
C GLY A 22 -2.79 8.60 2.21
N LEU A 23 -2.33 8.61 3.46
CA LEU A 23 -1.01 9.18 3.82
C LEU A 23 0.13 8.45 3.10
N ALA A 24 0.08 7.12 3.05
CA ALA A 24 1.07 6.33 2.30
C ALA A 24 1.05 6.64 0.79
N ILE A 25 -0.14 6.87 0.20
CA ILE A 25 -0.26 7.27 -1.22
C ILE A 25 0.28 8.68 -1.46
N LEU A 26 0.05 9.63 -0.55
CA LEU A 26 0.65 10.96 -0.67
C LEU A 26 2.18 10.90 -0.52
N MET A 27 2.71 10.07 0.38
CA MET A 27 4.15 9.82 0.45
C MET A 27 4.69 9.19 -0.84
N HIS A 28 3.95 8.29 -1.46
CA HIS A 28 4.27 7.69 -2.76
C HIS A 28 4.33 8.77 -3.86
N ASP A 29 3.35 9.69 -3.95
CA ASP A 29 3.42 10.83 -4.87
C ASP A 29 4.62 11.75 -4.57
N ALA A 30 4.96 11.92 -3.28
CA ALA A 30 6.18 12.64 -2.90
C ALA A 30 7.45 11.92 -3.37
N ALA A 31 7.46 10.59 -3.45
CA ALA A 31 8.59 9.84 -4.00
C ALA A 31 8.84 10.17 -5.48
N HIS A 32 7.77 10.44 -6.25
CA HIS A 32 7.81 10.95 -7.62
C HIS A 32 7.98 12.47 -7.72
N ARG A 33 8.06 13.21 -6.58
CA ARG A 33 8.12 14.67 -6.50
C ARG A 33 6.89 15.38 -7.08
N LEU A 34 5.71 14.81 -6.85
CA LEU A 34 4.45 15.27 -7.43
C LEU A 34 3.55 16.05 -6.48
N LEU A 35 3.83 16.07 -5.16
CA LEU A 35 3.00 16.82 -4.20
C LEU A 35 3.17 18.35 -4.34
N PHE A 36 4.41 18.81 -4.49
CA PHE A 36 4.74 20.24 -4.56
C PHE A 36 5.82 20.49 -5.60
N LYS A 37 5.75 21.65 -6.28
CA LYS A 37 6.80 22.12 -7.21
C LYS A 37 8.14 22.35 -6.50
N ASN A 38 8.11 22.84 -5.26
CA ASN A 38 9.31 22.98 -4.44
C ASN A 38 9.73 21.61 -3.90
N ALA A 39 10.88 21.13 -4.35
CA ALA A 39 11.38 19.79 -4.01
C ALA A 39 11.62 19.61 -2.51
N ARG A 40 12.09 20.65 -1.79
CA ARG A 40 12.33 20.58 -0.34
C ARG A 40 11.01 20.46 0.42
N LEU A 41 10.01 21.25 0.04
CA LEU A 41 8.68 21.19 0.63
C LEU A 41 7.99 19.85 0.33
N ASN A 42 8.12 19.36 -0.91
CA ASN A 42 7.64 18.03 -1.30
C ASN A 42 8.20 16.93 -0.41
N ASP A 43 9.52 16.94 -0.22
CA ASP A 43 10.20 15.90 0.54
C ASP A 43 9.92 16.04 2.04
N TRP A 44 9.85 17.25 2.58
CA TRP A 44 9.52 17.50 3.98
C TRP A 44 8.11 17.03 4.33
N ILE A 45 7.10 17.44 3.56
CA ILE A 45 5.69 17.04 3.78
C ILE A 45 5.53 15.53 3.56
N GLY A 46 6.09 15.01 2.45
CA GLY A 46 6.03 13.58 2.14
C GLY A 46 6.64 12.71 3.22
N PHE A 47 7.76 13.14 3.80
CA PHE A 47 8.44 12.43 4.88
C PHE A 47 7.70 12.58 6.22
N TYR A 48 7.56 13.82 6.73
CA TYR A 48 7.13 14.04 8.10
C TYR A 48 5.61 13.93 8.31
N LEU A 49 4.81 14.46 7.37
CA LEU A 49 3.35 14.50 7.53
C LEU A 49 2.64 13.33 6.87
N CYS A 50 3.25 12.69 5.87
CA CYS A 50 2.63 11.57 5.16
C CYS A 50 3.23 10.22 5.57
N GLY A 51 4.54 10.03 5.43
CA GLY A 51 5.19 8.75 5.69
C GLY A 51 5.36 8.43 7.17
N SER A 52 5.92 9.37 7.95
CA SER A 52 6.25 9.15 9.36
C SER A 52 5.07 8.68 10.22
N PRO A 53 3.85 9.23 10.12
CA PRO A 53 2.73 8.78 10.95
C PRO A 53 2.34 7.32 10.73
N VAL A 54 2.52 6.80 9.52
CA VAL A 54 2.20 5.39 9.16
C VAL A 54 3.43 4.47 9.16
N GLY A 55 4.59 5.01 9.53
CA GLY A 55 5.83 4.23 9.68
C GLY A 55 6.51 3.90 8.37
N ALA A 56 6.39 4.78 7.37
CA ALA A 56 7.09 4.70 6.10
C ALA A 56 8.12 5.83 5.97
N SER A 57 9.32 5.49 5.49
CA SER A 57 10.40 6.46 5.24
C SER A 57 10.47 6.80 3.77
N LEU A 58 10.20 8.06 3.40
CA LEU A 58 10.31 8.53 2.02
C LEU A 58 11.72 8.31 1.45
N ALA A 59 12.74 8.49 2.28
CA ALA A 59 14.13 8.36 1.86
C ALA A 59 14.50 6.92 1.45
N LEU A 60 13.96 5.92 2.18
CA LEU A 60 14.14 4.50 1.85
C LEU A 60 13.18 4.04 0.75
N TYR A 61 11.96 4.55 0.76
CA TYR A 61 10.93 4.15 -0.19
C TYR A 61 11.20 4.64 -1.62
N ARG A 62 11.68 5.89 -1.79
CA ARG A 62 11.89 6.46 -3.14
C ARG A 62 12.82 5.61 -4.02
N PRO A 63 14.06 5.24 -3.64
CA PRO A 63 14.91 4.42 -4.50
C PRO A 63 14.31 3.05 -4.76
N TYR A 64 13.72 2.42 -3.76
CA TYR A 64 13.02 1.14 -3.87
C TYR A 64 11.87 1.22 -4.90
N HIS A 65 11.01 2.23 -4.79
CA HIS A 65 9.85 2.40 -5.65
C HIS A 65 10.21 2.80 -7.09
N LEU A 66 11.24 3.62 -7.29
CA LEU A 66 11.72 3.94 -8.63
C LEU A 66 12.37 2.72 -9.31
N GLN A 67 12.99 1.81 -8.55
CA GLN A 67 13.45 0.53 -9.06
C GLN A 67 12.28 -0.36 -9.48
N HIS A 68 11.20 -0.42 -8.67
CA HIS A 68 9.96 -1.12 -9.02
C HIS A 68 9.37 -0.61 -10.35
N HIS A 69 9.25 0.70 -10.56
CA HIS A 69 8.78 1.26 -11.84
C HIS A 69 9.66 0.89 -13.03
N ARG A 70 10.98 0.84 -12.83
CA ARG A 70 11.93 0.50 -13.89
C ARG A 70 11.84 -0.97 -14.29
N HIS A 71 11.54 -1.86 -13.35
CA HIS A 71 11.58 -3.31 -13.52
C HIS A 71 10.24 -3.98 -13.23
N THR A 72 9.13 -3.26 -13.38
CA THR A 72 7.78 -3.74 -13.05
C THR A 72 7.52 -5.15 -13.58
N GLN A 73 7.18 -6.08 -12.68
CA GLN A 73 6.92 -7.50 -12.97
C GLN A 73 8.12 -8.27 -13.56
N GLN A 74 9.32 -7.71 -13.52
CA GLN A 74 10.55 -8.36 -13.94
C GLN A 74 11.32 -8.94 -12.73
N LYS A 75 12.40 -9.70 -13.01
CA LYS A 75 13.21 -10.38 -11.98
C LYS A 75 13.81 -9.40 -10.95
N ASP A 76 14.18 -8.21 -11.41
CA ASP A 76 14.82 -7.18 -10.59
C ASP A 76 13.79 -6.23 -9.93
N ASP A 77 12.49 -6.51 -10.05
CA ASP A 77 11.43 -5.79 -9.37
C ASP A 77 11.43 -6.15 -7.87
N PRO A 78 11.69 -5.19 -6.96
CA PRO A 78 11.69 -5.46 -5.53
C PRO A 78 10.29 -5.86 -5.00
N ASP A 79 9.20 -5.50 -5.71
CA ASP A 79 7.82 -5.87 -5.37
C ASP A 79 7.39 -7.22 -5.95
N TRP A 80 8.23 -7.88 -6.77
CA TRP A 80 7.93 -9.18 -7.35
C TRP A 80 7.45 -10.22 -6.34
N ILE A 81 8.09 -10.27 -5.17
CA ILE A 81 7.75 -11.22 -4.09
C ILE A 81 6.32 -11.05 -3.57
N LEU A 82 5.72 -9.89 -3.76
CA LEU A 82 4.37 -9.57 -3.29
C LEU A 82 3.29 -10.07 -4.26
N SER A 83 3.59 -10.13 -5.56
CA SER A 83 2.66 -10.52 -6.65
C SER A 83 2.90 -11.92 -7.20
N ALA A 84 4.15 -12.37 -7.27
CA ALA A 84 4.55 -13.65 -7.86
C ALA A 84 3.85 -14.91 -7.27
N PRO A 85 3.49 -14.97 -5.97
CA PRO A 85 2.80 -16.13 -5.42
C PRO A 85 1.36 -16.33 -5.91
N PHE A 86 0.75 -15.31 -6.56
CA PHE A 86 -0.64 -15.40 -7.01
C PHE A 86 -0.75 -16.05 -8.40
N PRO A 87 -1.85 -16.82 -8.66
CA PRO A 87 -3.01 -17.06 -7.81
C PRO A 87 -2.72 -18.03 -6.65
N ILE A 88 -3.44 -17.87 -5.54
CA ILE A 88 -3.30 -18.70 -4.33
C ILE A 88 -4.63 -19.37 -3.99
N SER A 89 -4.56 -20.47 -3.19
CA SER A 89 -5.75 -21.14 -2.70
C SER A 89 -6.58 -20.24 -1.77
N GLN A 90 -7.90 -20.45 -1.74
CA GLN A 90 -8.81 -19.72 -0.84
C GLN A 90 -8.39 -19.87 0.65
N LYS A 91 -7.90 -21.05 1.06
CA LYS A 91 -7.37 -21.28 2.42
C LYS A 91 -6.18 -20.37 2.72
N SER A 92 -5.24 -20.26 1.78
CA SER A 92 -4.07 -19.37 1.93
C SER A 92 -4.48 -17.90 1.98
N PHE A 93 -5.41 -17.48 1.11
CA PHE A 93 -5.93 -16.10 1.11
C PHE A 93 -6.61 -15.77 2.44
N ARG A 94 -7.54 -16.62 2.92
CA ARG A 94 -8.23 -16.42 4.20
C ARG A 94 -7.24 -16.31 5.37
N ARG A 95 -6.23 -17.18 5.43
CA ARG A 95 -5.17 -17.12 6.46
C ARG A 95 -4.43 -15.78 6.42
N LYS A 96 -4.08 -15.27 5.23
CA LYS A 96 -3.40 -13.98 5.06
C LYS A 96 -4.30 -12.83 5.54
N MET A 97 -5.58 -12.81 5.14
CA MET A 97 -6.55 -11.80 5.56
C MET A 97 -6.76 -11.79 7.08
N LEU A 98 -6.89 -12.97 7.71
CA LEU A 98 -7.04 -13.07 9.17
C LEU A 98 -5.79 -12.55 9.90
N ARG A 99 -4.59 -12.91 9.44
CA ARG A 99 -3.34 -12.37 10.02
C ARG A 99 -3.24 -10.85 9.93
N ASP A 100 -3.68 -10.27 8.81
CA ASP A 100 -3.73 -8.82 8.64
C ASP A 100 -4.78 -8.19 9.56
N PHE A 101 -5.98 -8.75 9.58
CA PHE A 101 -7.10 -8.26 10.37
C PHE A 101 -6.84 -8.30 11.89
N PHE A 102 -6.15 -9.33 12.38
CA PHE A 102 -5.77 -9.44 13.78
C PHE A 102 -4.43 -8.78 14.13
N GLY A 103 -3.84 -8.00 13.23
CA GLY A 103 -2.61 -7.25 13.46
C GLY A 103 -1.32 -8.09 13.50
N VAL A 104 -1.41 -9.40 13.29
CA VAL A 104 -0.26 -10.31 13.32
C VAL A 104 0.79 -9.91 12.27
N THR A 105 0.36 -9.58 11.07
CA THR A 105 1.27 -9.13 9.99
C THR A 105 1.97 -7.81 10.36
N ALA A 106 1.23 -6.84 10.90
CA ALA A 106 1.80 -5.55 11.30
C ALA A 106 2.84 -5.74 12.42
N TYR A 107 2.49 -6.53 13.44
CA TYR A 107 3.40 -6.84 14.55
C TYR A 107 4.69 -7.49 14.04
N GLN A 108 4.58 -8.54 13.21
CA GLN A 108 5.77 -9.26 12.70
C GLN A 108 6.65 -8.34 11.85
N ARG A 109 6.06 -7.58 10.90
CA ARG A 109 6.82 -6.63 10.07
C ARG A 109 7.52 -5.56 10.90
N ARG A 110 6.85 -5.05 11.94
CA ARG A 110 7.44 -4.05 12.82
C ARG A 110 8.57 -4.62 13.66
N LEU A 111 8.38 -5.82 14.21
CA LEU A 111 9.41 -6.51 14.98
C LEU A 111 10.63 -6.88 14.13
N GLU A 112 10.41 -7.40 12.93
CA GLU A 112 11.48 -7.73 11.97
C GLU A 112 12.22 -6.45 11.52
N GLY A 113 11.50 -5.38 11.22
CA GLY A 113 12.07 -4.08 10.89
C GLY A 113 12.94 -3.53 12.02
N PHE A 114 12.45 -3.54 13.26
CA PHE A 114 13.24 -3.10 14.42
C PHE A 114 14.50 -3.94 14.63
N ARG A 115 14.39 -5.25 14.52
CA ARG A 115 15.56 -6.15 14.64
C ARG A 115 16.59 -5.86 13.55
N TYR A 116 16.14 -5.71 12.30
CA TYR A 116 17.00 -5.36 11.18
C TYR A 116 17.67 -3.99 11.36
N ASN A 117 16.89 -2.98 11.72
CA ASN A 117 17.38 -1.61 11.91
C ASN A 117 18.31 -1.46 13.11
N MET A 118 18.16 -2.28 14.13
CA MET A 118 19.11 -2.35 15.24
C MET A 118 20.49 -2.85 14.79
N GLY A 119 20.56 -3.86 13.91
CA GLY A 119 21.80 -4.44 13.43
C GLY A 119 22.71 -4.97 14.55
N GLU A 120 23.99 -5.13 14.24
CA GLU A 120 25.03 -5.60 15.19
C GLU A 120 25.78 -4.41 15.82
N GLY A 121 26.52 -4.67 16.92
CA GLY A 121 27.36 -3.71 17.61
C GLY A 121 26.97 -3.46 19.07
N THR A 122 27.57 -2.42 19.67
CA THR A 122 27.27 -2.04 21.05
C THR A 122 25.80 -1.57 21.20
N THR A 123 25.26 -1.67 22.43
CA THR A 123 23.90 -1.20 22.74
C THR A 123 23.66 0.25 22.28
N ALA A 124 24.61 1.15 22.53
CA ALA A 124 24.51 2.53 22.11
C ALA A 124 24.44 2.67 20.57
N GLN A 125 25.27 1.94 19.83
CA GLN A 125 25.26 1.96 18.36
C GLN A 125 23.95 1.42 17.78
N ARG A 126 23.41 0.35 18.38
CA ARG A 126 22.12 -0.27 18.00
C ARG A 126 20.96 0.71 18.18
N TRP A 127 20.87 1.36 19.34
CA TRP A 127 19.84 2.38 19.61
C TRP A 127 20.01 3.61 18.73
N ALA A 128 21.22 4.08 18.47
CA ALA A 128 21.46 5.20 17.57
C ALA A 128 21.00 4.90 16.14
N ARG A 129 21.21 3.67 15.65
CA ARG A 129 20.70 3.25 14.32
C ARG A 129 19.19 3.19 14.29
N LEU A 130 18.57 2.52 15.28
CA LEU A 130 17.13 2.44 15.41
C LEU A 130 16.49 3.83 15.41
N TRP A 131 17.05 4.74 16.22
CA TRP A 131 16.57 6.11 16.28
C TRP A 131 16.72 6.85 14.94
N ARG A 132 17.80 6.66 14.23
CA ARG A 132 18.03 7.28 12.92
C ARG A 132 17.02 6.78 11.86
N VAL A 133 16.63 5.50 11.91
CA VAL A 133 15.74 4.90 10.91
C VAL A 133 14.28 5.02 11.31
N ASP A 134 13.92 4.70 12.54
CA ASP A 134 12.53 4.61 13.01
C ASP A 134 12.11 5.78 13.93
N GLY A 135 13.05 6.63 14.36
CA GLY A 135 12.78 7.76 15.28
C GLY A 135 11.68 8.69 14.77
N HIS A 136 11.64 8.94 13.47
CA HIS A 136 10.59 9.78 12.86
C HIS A 136 9.16 9.21 13.10
N PHE A 137 8.99 7.89 13.05
CA PHE A 137 7.72 7.22 13.35
C PHE A 137 7.35 7.38 14.82
N LEU A 138 8.32 7.16 15.72
CA LEU A 138 8.11 7.30 17.17
C LEU A 138 7.75 8.74 17.54
N VAL A 139 8.45 9.73 16.98
CA VAL A 139 8.17 11.15 17.20
C VAL A 139 6.79 11.54 16.67
N ALA A 140 6.44 11.19 15.43
CA ALA A 140 5.15 11.53 14.85
C ALA A 140 3.97 10.95 15.66
N ASN A 141 4.08 9.68 16.07
CA ASN A 141 3.06 9.02 16.85
C ASN A 141 3.03 9.48 18.32
N GLY A 142 4.20 9.77 18.90
CA GLY A 142 4.31 10.38 20.23
C GLY A 142 3.65 11.76 20.29
N LEU A 143 3.89 12.61 19.30
CA LEU A 143 3.24 13.92 19.18
C LEU A 143 1.71 13.81 19.04
N LEU A 144 1.23 12.87 18.22
CA LEU A 144 -0.20 12.60 18.09
C LEU A 144 -0.81 12.10 19.41
N PHE A 145 -0.12 11.20 20.11
CA PHE A 145 -0.55 10.73 21.43
C PHE A 145 -0.61 11.88 22.44
N LEU A 146 0.42 12.72 22.52
CA LEU A 146 0.47 13.87 23.42
C LEU A 146 -0.62 14.91 23.09
N LEU A 147 -0.91 15.14 21.82
CA LEU A 147 -2.03 15.99 21.40
C LEU A 147 -3.37 15.46 21.91
N LEU A 148 -3.64 14.17 21.72
CA LEU A 148 -4.87 13.53 22.17
C LEU A 148 -4.96 13.51 23.71
N TRP A 149 -3.84 13.33 24.39
CA TRP A 149 -3.79 13.43 25.84
C TRP A 149 -4.11 14.86 26.31
N GLY A 150 -3.50 15.86 25.67
CA GLY A 150 -3.74 17.27 26.01
C GLY A 150 -5.19 17.72 25.84
N VAL A 151 -5.95 17.10 24.93
CA VAL A 151 -7.39 17.31 24.76
C VAL A 151 -8.26 16.36 25.60
N GLY A 152 -7.66 15.53 26.48
CA GLY A 152 -8.37 14.66 27.42
C GLY A 152 -8.81 13.30 26.86
N HIS A 153 -8.36 12.90 25.68
CA HIS A 153 -8.79 11.70 24.98
C HIS A 153 -7.63 10.78 24.51
N PRO A 154 -6.69 10.37 25.41
CA PRO A 154 -5.56 9.53 25.01
C PRO A 154 -5.96 8.14 24.49
N GLU A 155 -7.13 7.63 24.92
CA GLU A 155 -7.69 6.34 24.47
C GLU A 155 -7.97 6.29 22.96
N LEU A 156 -8.23 7.46 22.33
CA LEU A 156 -8.45 7.56 20.89
C LEU A 156 -7.20 7.25 20.08
N PHE A 157 -6.00 7.47 20.64
CA PHE A 157 -4.76 7.07 20.00
C PHE A 157 -4.73 5.55 19.77
N PHE A 158 -5.09 4.77 20.78
CA PHE A 158 -5.06 3.31 20.66
C PHE A 158 -6.22 2.78 19.82
N SER A 159 -7.43 3.29 20.05
CA SER A 159 -8.66 2.75 19.46
C SER A 159 -8.92 3.23 18.03
N LEU A 160 -8.57 4.49 17.69
CA LEU A 160 -8.88 5.07 16.38
C LEU A 160 -7.64 5.38 15.52
N TRP A 161 -6.43 5.33 16.10
CA TRP A 161 -5.21 5.52 15.30
C TRP A 161 -4.40 4.23 15.19
N LEU A 162 -3.98 3.66 16.30
CA LEU A 162 -3.11 2.49 16.31
C LEU A 162 -3.85 1.22 15.86
N LEU A 163 -5.06 0.99 16.34
CA LEU A 163 -5.86 -0.19 15.97
C LEU A 163 -6.08 -0.28 14.45
N PRO A 164 -6.63 0.74 13.75
CA PRO A 164 -6.78 0.65 12.31
C PRO A 164 -5.43 0.53 11.57
N LEU A 165 -4.36 1.16 12.05
CA LEU A 165 -3.03 1.05 11.45
C LEU A 165 -2.47 -0.38 11.53
N MET A 166 -2.70 -1.05 12.64
CA MET A 166 -2.22 -2.42 12.87
C MET A 166 -3.08 -3.49 12.19
N THR A 167 -4.34 -3.17 11.87
CA THR A 167 -5.35 -4.14 11.41
C THR A 167 -5.87 -3.79 10.00
N TRP A 168 -6.86 -2.92 9.91
CA TRP A 168 -7.55 -2.59 8.65
C TRP A 168 -6.60 -2.05 7.57
N TYR A 169 -5.67 -1.20 7.93
CA TYR A 169 -4.64 -0.71 7.01
C TYR A 169 -3.85 -1.87 6.35
N GLN A 170 -3.53 -2.93 7.10
CA GLN A 170 -2.83 -4.10 6.55
C GLN A 170 -3.69 -4.86 5.54
N VAL A 171 -4.98 -5.04 5.87
CA VAL A 171 -5.97 -5.68 4.99
C VAL A 171 -6.09 -4.93 3.67
N ILE A 172 -6.32 -3.61 3.71
CA ILE A 172 -6.52 -2.81 2.49
C ILE A 172 -5.22 -2.67 1.69
N SER A 173 -4.07 -2.57 2.34
CA SER A 173 -2.77 -2.55 1.67
C SER A 173 -2.51 -3.84 0.89
N ARG A 174 -2.88 -5.01 1.46
CA ARG A 174 -2.79 -6.29 0.75
C ARG A 174 -3.76 -6.38 -0.43
N ILE A 175 -5.02 -6.00 -0.23
CA ILE A 175 -6.04 -6.02 -1.30
C ILE A 175 -5.60 -5.11 -2.45
N ARG A 176 -5.08 -3.91 -2.12
CA ARG A 176 -4.55 -2.96 -3.09
C ARG A 176 -3.38 -3.58 -3.88
N ASN A 177 -2.37 -4.12 -3.21
CA ASN A 177 -1.21 -4.71 -3.86
C ASN A 177 -1.61 -5.87 -4.81
N ILE A 178 -2.53 -6.75 -4.36
CA ILE A 178 -3.09 -7.81 -5.22
C ILE A 178 -3.78 -7.20 -6.45
N ALA A 179 -4.57 -6.14 -6.26
CA ALA A 179 -5.34 -5.53 -7.34
C ALA A 179 -4.45 -4.84 -8.37
N GLU A 180 -3.30 -4.35 -7.97
CA GLU A 180 -2.38 -3.62 -8.83
C GLU A 180 -1.47 -4.53 -9.67
N HIS A 181 -0.96 -5.61 -9.06
CA HIS A 181 0.15 -6.37 -9.61
C HIS A 181 -0.07 -7.89 -9.72
N ALA A 182 -1.03 -8.47 -8.96
CA ALA A 182 -1.17 -9.92 -8.99
C ALA A 182 -1.98 -10.40 -10.19
N VAL A 183 -1.54 -11.52 -10.79
CA VAL A 183 -2.24 -12.20 -11.90
C VAL A 183 -2.52 -11.24 -13.07
N VAL A 184 -1.52 -10.46 -13.45
CA VAL A 184 -1.60 -9.63 -14.66
C VAL A 184 -1.36 -10.50 -15.90
N PRO A 185 -1.98 -10.16 -17.05
CA PRO A 185 -1.99 -11.06 -18.21
C PRO A 185 -0.65 -11.12 -18.95
N ASP A 186 0.16 -10.06 -18.87
CA ASP A 186 1.47 -10.02 -19.55
C ASP A 186 2.44 -9.15 -18.75
N ASN A 187 3.58 -9.71 -18.38
CA ASN A 187 4.58 -9.02 -17.57
C ASN A 187 5.50 -8.10 -18.40
N ASP A 188 5.53 -8.27 -19.70
CA ASP A 188 6.43 -7.56 -20.61
C ASP A 188 5.74 -6.39 -21.34
N ASP A 189 4.38 -6.41 -21.40
CA ASP A 189 3.61 -5.31 -21.99
C ASP A 189 3.25 -4.27 -20.91
N PRO A 190 3.75 -3.01 -21.01
CA PRO A 190 3.41 -1.95 -20.04
C PRO A 190 1.91 -1.62 -19.91
N LEU A 191 1.10 -1.95 -20.92
CA LEU A 191 -0.35 -1.80 -20.85
C LEU A 191 -1.04 -2.94 -20.10
N ARG A 192 -0.30 -4.01 -19.74
CA ARG A 192 -0.86 -5.25 -19.19
C ARG A 192 -0.09 -5.79 -17.98
N ASN A 193 1.07 -5.22 -17.63
CA ASN A 193 1.89 -5.66 -16.48
C ASN A 193 1.47 -5.05 -15.14
N THR A 194 0.50 -4.17 -15.16
CA THR A 194 -0.19 -3.58 -13.99
C THR A 194 -1.68 -3.45 -14.29
N ARG A 195 -2.48 -3.08 -13.30
CA ARG A 195 -3.95 -3.07 -13.48
C ARG A 195 -4.58 -1.79 -12.97
N THR A 196 -5.59 -1.30 -13.72
CA THR A 196 -6.57 -0.33 -13.23
C THR A 196 -7.83 -1.05 -12.77
N THR A 197 -8.24 -0.78 -11.53
CA THR A 197 -9.48 -1.34 -10.96
C THR A 197 -10.52 -0.23 -10.84
N LEU A 198 -11.49 -0.20 -11.77
CA LEU A 198 -12.57 0.78 -11.72
C LEU A 198 -13.51 0.50 -10.55
N THR A 199 -13.81 1.51 -9.75
CA THR A 199 -14.59 1.34 -8.53
C THR A 199 -15.42 2.58 -8.19
N ASN A 200 -16.37 2.43 -7.27
CA ASN A 200 -17.26 3.50 -6.83
C ASN A 200 -16.64 4.37 -5.73
N LEU A 201 -17.34 5.47 -5.39
CA LEU A 201 -16.88 6.44 -4.40
C LEU A 201 -16.71 5.82 -2.99
N ALA A 202 -17.61 4.94 -2.58
CA ALA A 202 -17.54 4.29 -1.27
C ALA A 202 -16.27 3.40 -1.16
N MET A 203 -15.99 2.59 -2.16
CA MET A 203 -14.75 1.81 -2.20
C MET A 203 -13.51 2.70 -2.23
N ARG A 204 -13.54 3.81 -2.97
CA ARG A 204 -12.43 4.76 -2.94
C ARG A 204 -12.21 5.39 -1.57
N ALA A 205 -13.29 5.65 -0.82
CA ALA A 205 -13.17 6.21 0.52
C ALA A 205 -12.43 5.29 1.51
N ILE A 206 -12.61 3.97 1.42
CA ILE A 206 -12.10 3.01 2.40
C ILE A 206 -10.96 2.13 1.90
N LEU A 207 -10.80 1.95 0.58
CA LEU A 207 -9.85 0.99 0.00
C LEU A 207 -8.87 1.64 -1.00
N ALA A 208 -9.29 2.65 -1.77
CA ALA A 208 -8.49 3.25 -2.84
C ALA A 208 -8.47 4.78 -2.78
N PRO A 209 -7.92 5.37 -1.71
CA PRO A 209 -7.82 6.82 -1.58
C PRO A 209 -6.97 7.41 -2.70
N TYR A 210 -7.23 8.69 -3.02
CA TYR A 210 -6.44 9.47 -3.99
C TYR A 210 -6.25 8.77 -5.34
N TRP A 211 -7.31 8.06 -5.82
CA TRP A 211 -7.33 7.41 -7.16
C TRP A 211 -6.20 6.39 -7.39
N VAL A 212 -5.65 5.81 -6.34
CA VAL A 212 -4.61 4.77 -6.46
C VAL A 212 -5.08 3.55 -7.26
N ASN A 213 -6.39 3.39 -7.42
CA ASN A 213 -7.00 2.35 -8.26
C ASN A 213 -6.71 2.51 -9.77
N TYR A 214 -6.18 3.67 -10.23
CA TYR A 214 -5.69 3.91 -11.59
C TYR A 214 -4.19 3.61 -11.67
N HIS A 215 -3.81 2.42 -11.25
CA HIS A 215 -2.39 2.08 -11.06
C HIS A 215 -1.65 1.82 -12.38
N LEU A 216 -2.36 1.34 -13.41
CA LEU A 216 -1.81 1.22 -14.76
C LEU A 216 -1.41 2.59 -15.32
N GLU A 217 -2.28 3.59 -15.19
CA GLU A 217 -2.00 4.95 -15.64
C GLU A 217 -0.83 5.57 -14.89
N HIS A 218 -0.71 5.25 -13.60
CA HIS A 218 0.41 5.68 -12.79
C HIS A 218 1.75 5.08 -13.30
N HIS A 219 1.79 3.80 -13.64
CA HIS A 219 2.98 3.17 -14.21
C HIS A 219 3.34 3.67 -15.60
N LEU A 220 2.34 3.95 -16.45
CA LEU A 220 2.56 4.51 -17.79
C LEU A 220 3.02 5.97 -17.76
N LEU A 221 2.51 6.74 -16.82
CA LEU A 221 2.65 8.19 -16.77
C LEU A 221 3.13 8.63 -15.38
N VAL A 222 4.30 8.16 -14.98
CA VAL A 222 4.88 8.31 -13.63
C VAL A 222 5.01 9.76 -13.14
N ALA A 223 5.01 10.73 -14.04
CA ALA A 223 5.01 12.16 -13.72
C ALA A 223 3.60 12.75 -13.52
N THR A 224 2.55 11.90 -13.47
CA THR A 224 1.17 12.34 -13.29
C THR A 224 0.77 12.20 -11.82
N PRO A 225 0.42 13.31 -11.13
CA PRO A 225 -0.03 13.25 -9.75
C PRO A 225 -1.36 12.51 -9.63
N CYS A 226 -1.59 11.87 -8.48
CA CYS A 226 -2.72 10.95 -8.25
C CYS A 226 -4.09 11.55 -8.61
N TRP A 227 -4.32 12.85 -8.37
CA TRP A 227 -5.60 13.52 -8.69
C TRP A 227 -5.85 13.72 -10.20
N LYS A 228 -4.83 13.55 -11.04
CA LYS A 228 -4.96 13.62 -12.52
C LYS A 228 -5.07 12.25 -13.18
N LEU A 229 -4.85 11.14 -12.47
CA LEU A 229 -4.93 9.79 -13.03
C LEU A 229 -6.29 9.47 -13.70
N PRO A 230 -7.47 9.91 -13.18
CA PRO A 230 -8.72 9.71 -13.89
C PRO A 230 -8.79 10.43 -15.24
N ALA A 231 -8.14 11.59 -15.36
CA ALA A 231 -8.06 12.31 -16.63
C ALA A 231 -7.09 11.61 -17.60
N ALA A 232 -5.98 11.09 -17.09
CA ALA A 232 -5.05 10.26 -17.85
C ALA A 232 -5.75 9.02 -18.42
N HIS A 233 -6.53 8.31 -17.60
CA HIS A 233 -7.34 7.17 -18.06
C HIS A 233 -8.26 7.54 -19.23
N ARG A 234 -9.04 8.61 -19.09
CA ARG A 234 -9.92 9.08 -20.18
C ARG A 234 -9.15 9.41 -21.45
N LEU A 235 -7.98 10.04 -21.33
CA LEU A 235 -7.13 10.36 -22.46
C LEU A 235 -6.61 9.10 -23.17
N LEU A 236 -6.13 8.10 -22.43
CA LEU A 236 -5.68 6.83 -23.00
C LEU A 236 -6.82 6.08 -23.70
N CYS A 237 -8.01 6.05 -23.10
CA CYS A 237 -9.21 5.50 -23.74
C CYS A 237 -9.58 6.24 -25.04
N ALA A 238 -9.55 7.57 -25.04
CA ALA A 238 -9.83 8.39 -26.24
C ALA A 238 -8.79 8.19 -27.35
N ARG A 239 -7.58 7.73 -27.01
CA ARG A 239 -6.53 7.34 -27.97
C ARG A 239 -6.67 5.90 -28.47
N GLY A 240 -7.76 5.20 -28.15
CA GLY A 240 -8.03 3.82 -28.60
C GLY A 240 -7.26 2.74 -27.85
N LEU A 241 -6.66 3.04 -26.70
CA LEU A 241 -5.88 2.08 -25.94
C LEU A 241 -6.72 1.21 -24.98
N ARG A 242 -8.03 1.52 -24.81
CA ARG A 242 -8.89 0.87 -23.80
C ARG A 242 -8.87 -0.66 -23.87
N ASP A 243 -8.93 -1.23 -25.06
CA ASP A 243 -9.00 -2.70 -25.24
C ASP A 243 -7.65 -3.39 -25.06
N ARG A 244 -6.57 -2.64 -25.06
CA ARG A 244 -5.21 -3.14 -24.77
C ARG A 244 -4.85 -3.04 -23.31
N MET A 245 -5.49 -2.14 -22.55
CA MET A 245 -5.20 -1.88 -21.14
C MET A 245 -5.82 -2.94 -20.24
N GLU A 246 -5.07 -3.39 -19.22
CA GLU A 246 -5.61 -4.26 -18.17
C GLU A 246 -6.50 -3.45 -17.22
N VAL A 247 -7.79 -3.45 -17.46
CA VAL A 247 -8.80 -2.70 -16.70
C VAL A 247 -9.91 -3.64 -16.24
N VAL A 248 -10.11 -3.75 -14.93
CA VAL A 248 -11.08 -4.64 -14.29
C VAL A 248 -12.13 -3.84 -13.51
N GLN A 249 -13.37 -4.30 -13.53
CA GLN A 249 -14.49 -3.71 -12.77
C GLN A 249 -14.56 -4.31 -11.36
N GLY A 250 -14.20 -3.50 -10.36
CA GLY A 250 -14.35 -3.81 -8.94
C GLY A 250 -13.33 -4.79 -8.37
N TYR A 251 -12.95 -4.57 -7.14
CA TYR A 251 -11.97 -5.40 -6.41
C TYR A 251 -12.42 -6.87 -6.26
N ARG A 252 -13.73 -7.13 -6.22
CA ARG A 252 -14.24 -8.50 -6.14
C ARG A 252 -13.86 -9.35 -7.36
N ALA A 253 -13.86 -8.77 -8.56
CA ALA A 253 -13.45 -9.46 -9.78
C ALA A 253 -11.97 -9.82 -9.75
N VAL A 254 -11.14 -8.87 -9.34
CA VAL A 254 -9.68 -9.09 -9.18
C VAL A 254 -9.40 -10.18 -8.14
N LEU A 255 -10.04 -10.12 -6.97
CA LEU A 255 -9.83 -11.11 -5.92
C LEU A 255 -10.26 -12.52 -6.34
N ARG A 256 -11.29 -12.66 -7.18
CA ARG A 256 -11.69 -13.96 -7.76
C ARG A 256 -10.56 -14.54 -8.62
N GLN A 257 -9.89 -13.74 -9.43
CA GLN A 257 -8.74 -14.18 -10.23
C GLN A 257 -7.56 -14.58 -9.34
N ALA A 258 -7.27 -13.75 -8.33
CA ALA A 258 -6.15 -13.98 -7.41
C ALA A 258 -6.35 -15.20 -6.47
N ILE A 259 -7.60 -15.66 -6.28
CA ILE A 259 -7.94 -16.78 -5.40
C ILE A 259 -8.35 -18.04 -6.23
N SER A 260 -8.32 -17.97 -7.55
CA SER A 260 -8.56 -19.14 -8.39
C SER A 260 -7.49 -20.20 -8.16
N ASN A 261 -7.91 -21.47 -8.20
CA ASN A 261 -6.97 -22.57 -8.09
C ASN A 261 -5.92 -22.45 -9.22
N PRO A 262 -4.61 -22.53 -8.96
CA PRO A 262 -3.58 -22.42 -10.01
C PRO A 262 -3.76 -23.42 -11.16
N HIS A 263 -4.50 -24.53 -10.91
CA HIS A 263 -4.80 -25.58 -11.88
C HIS A 263 -6.06 -25.33 -12.72
N ASP A 264 -6.91 -24.37 -12.35
CA ASP A 264 -8.24 -24.17 -12.96
C ASP A 264 -8.30 -22.98 -13.95
N GLY A 265 -7.19 -22.28 -14.18
CA GLY A 265 -7.15 -21.07 -14.99
C GLY A 265 -6.63 -21.27 -16.41
N PRO A 266 -6.99 -20.38 -17.38
CA PRO A 266 -6.48 -20.38 -18.75
C PRO A 266 -4.98 -20.08 -18.87
N HIS A 267 -4.28 -19.81 -17.78
CA HIS A 267 -2.85 -19.48 -17.72
C HIS A 267 -1.94 -20.72 -17.54
N ARG A 268 -2.33 -21.88 -18.04
CA ARG A 268 -1.42 -23.04 -18.23
C ARG A 268 -0.35 -22.71 -19.25
N GLY A 269 0.59 -21.86 -18.94
CA GLY A 269 1.56 -21.49 -19.96
C GLY A 269 2.92 -21.01 -19.51
N ARG A 270 3.26 -21.03 -18.23
CA ARG A 270 4.65 -20.85 -17.80
C ARG A 270 4.87 -21.47 -16.43
N GLU A 271 5.35 -22.71 -16.43
CA GLU A 271 6.03 -23.27 -15.25
C GLU A 271 7.26 -22.42 -14.95
N ARG A 272 7.17 -21.55 -13.95
CA ARG A 272 8.35 -20.89 -13.39
C ARG A 272 8.86 -21.72 -12.23
N LYS A 273 9.89 -22.52 -12.48
CA LYS A 273 10.71 -23.04 -11.40
C LYS A 273 11.38 -21.86 -10.71
N VAL A 274 10.81 -21.42 -9.58
CA VAL A 274 11.51 -20.57 -8.63
C VAL A 274 12.46 -21.50 -7.90
N SER A 275 13.75 -21.53 -8.28
CA SER A 275 14.76 -22.12 -7.40
C SER A 275 14.86 -21.23 -6.18
N MET A 276 14.45 -21.76 -5.03
CA MET A 276 14.80 -21.17 -3.75
C MET A 276 16.32 -21.32 -3.58
N ILE A 277 17.01 -20.21 -3.55
CA ILE A 277 18.32 -20.05 -2.95
C ILE A 277 18.15 -19.15 -1.75
#